data_d9cdde1f6957ea4f7e50e1914403fd71
#
_entry.id   d9cdde1f6957ea4f7e50e1914403fd71
#
_cell.length_a   1.000
_cell.length_b   1.000
_cell.length_c   1.000
_cell.angle_alpha   90.00
_cell.angle_beta   90.00
_cell.angle_gamma   90.00
#
_symmetry.space_group_name_H-M   'P 1'
#
loop_
_entity.id
_entity.type
_entity.pdbx_description
1 polymer ?
#
loop_
_entity_poly.entity_id
_entity_poly.type
_entity_poly.pdbx_seq_one_letter_code
_entity_poly.pdbx_strand_id
1 'polypeptide(L)'
;MPTPLITTHNLKISQSNKVIINNAEFSINKFDRIILVGKNGCGKSSLLRVLKGIDTPDEGQIWMAPNIKVDLLEQNPPIPNANNVIDFLSEDNNHLNLSKINFIIQQLGLSDIDLTKKISGGELRKIYLAQSILNEPDIMLLDEPTNHIDLPTINWLEKKLIELNTTMIIVSHDQEFLKKIGTKTFWFNKRQLIKREGPYDGFFKWTGELIDIEKDKLHKIKQKIKSETKWSIEGISGRRKRNMGRVRELEKLNQNYENDKISDSKSIDISLNRTNDSSVNIVETFNVFFMYKNTLIQENVITDFNYKIRRNDRIGIIGANGSGKTTLIKILQGIYKPTKGKVKIGERVNVKYFDQNKELIKSDSTPWKTLIDDGDHVEFLGKKIHVLSYLKKFLFDEKKSLQNNSTLSGGEKVRLLLAKLFLNNHNFLILDEPTNDLDFETLKLLKENISNYDGTVLVISHDRYFLDHTVNKLLVFENDNQIFQHEGNFTEYFKKYGLSKLIKSNTKNINSNKVSIKTHIKPIKILKKKLTFKENYNLKALPDKIEKLEIKLKKSETILDNNELYYNDKITFDKTLVEITNIKKEISLAEDELLDLQILQDEINKI
;
A
#
# COMPACT_ATOMS: atom_id res chain seq x y z
N MET A 1 -17.08 27.65 13.72
CA MET A 1 -17.31 26.79 12.55
C MET A 1 -15.97 26.50 11.92
N PRO A 2 -15.69 25.28 11.44
CA PRO A 2 -14.44 25.01 10.75
C PRO A 2 -14.36 25.87 9.48
N THR A 3 -13.21 26.49 9.24
CA THR A 3 -12.99 27.33 8.05
C THR A 3 -12.79 26.42 6.82
N PRO A 4 -13.62 26.52 5.77
CA PRO A 4 -13.44 25.75 4.57
C PRO A 4 -12.20 26.24 3.81
N LEU A 5 -11.36 25.31 3.35
CA LEU A 5 -10.21 25.60 2.49
C LEU A 5 -10.60 25.48 1.01
N ILE A 6 -11.43 24.50 0.66
CA ILE A 6 -11.96 24.30 -0.68
C ILE A 6 -13.46 24.05 -0.58
N THR A 7 -14.23 24.68 -1.48
CA THR A 7 -15.67 24.41 -1.63
C THR A 7 -15.97 24.24 -3.12
N THR A 8 -16.74 23.21 -3.46
CA THR A 8 -17.16 22.93 -4.84
C THR A 8 -18.66 23.08 -4.97
N HIS A 9 -19.10 23.69 -6.09
CA HIS A 9 -20.52 23.85 -6.44
C HIS A 9 -20.76 23.28 -7.83
N ASN A 10 -21.73 22.35 -7.94
CA ASN A 10 -22.19 21.73 -9.18
C ASN A 10 -21.03 21.20 -10.06
N LEU A 11 -20.00 20.63 -9.44
CA LEU A 11 -18.79 20.21 -10.13
C LEU A 11 -19.06 19.04 -11.07
N LYS A 12 -18.71 19.21 -12.35
CA LYS A 12 -18.80 18.19 -13.39
C LYS A 12 -17.43 17.96 -14.01
N ILE A 13 -17.05 16.70 -14.12
CA ILE A 13 -15.77 16.29 -14.72
C ILE A 13 -16.04 15.17 -15.71
N SER A 14 -15.54 15.31 -16.94
CA SER A 14 -15.61 14.28 -17.99
C SER A 14 -14.21 13.91 -18.46
N GLN A 15 -14.04 12.70 -18.94
CA GLN A 15 -12.81 12.23 -19.57
C GLN A 15 -13.16 11.42 -20.82
N SER A 16 -12.52 11.74 -21.95
CA SER A 16 -12.76 11.04 -23.23
C SER A 16 -14.26 10.95 -23.58
N ASN A 17 -15.00 12.06 -23.46
CA ASN A 17 -16.44 12.17 -23.71
C ASN A 17 -17.35 11.37 -22.77
N LYS A 18 -16.82 10.88 -21.65
CA LYS A 18 -17.60 10.17 -20.64
C LYS A 18 -17.65 10.98 -19.35
N VAL A 19 -18.85 11.33 -18.89
CA VAL A 19 -19.03 12.00 -17.61
C VAL A 19 -18.60 11.05 -16.48
N ILE A 20 -17.64 11.48 -15.68
CA ILE A 20 -17.09 10.72 -14.55
C ILE A 20 -17.74 11.19 -13.24
N ILE A 21 -17.81 12.50 -13.05
CA ILE A 21 -18.44 13.15 -11.90
C ILE A 21 -19.53 14.06 -12.42
N ASN A 22 -20.69 13.99 -11.81
CA ASN A 22 -21.83 14.82 -12.14
C ASN A 22 -22.37 15.46 -10.87
N ASN A 23 -22.42 16.80 -10.87
CA ASN A 23 -23.01 17.60 -9.79
C ASN A 23 -22.45 17.27 -8.39
N ALA A 24 -21.10 17.31 -8.24
CA ALA A 24 -20.49 17.10 -6.95
C ALA A 24 -20.41 18.41 -6.14
N GLU A 25 -20.95 18.37 -4.93
CA GLU A 25 -20.90 19.48 -3.98
C GLU A 25 -20.26 19.01 -2.68
N PHE A 26 -19.14 19.61 -2.30
CA PHE A 26 -18.46 19.30 -1.05
C PHE A 26 -17.61 20.46 -0.57
N SER A 27 -17.32 20.45 0.72
CA SER A 27 -16.37 21.36 1.36
C SER A 27 -15.29 20.57 2.09
N ILE A 28 -14.07 21.06 2.02
CA ILE A 28 -12.88 20.53 2.68
C ILE A 28 -12.46 21.56 3.72
N ASN A 29 -12.47 21.17 4.98
CA ASN A 29 -12.11 22.06 6.08
C ASN A 29 -10.66 21.83 6.50
N LYS A 30 -10.11 22.80 7.24
CA LYS A 30 -8.78 22.68 7.80
C LYS A 30 -8.67 21.46 8.72
N PHE A 31 -7.60 20.68 8.54
CA PHE A 31 -7.31 19.42 9.25
C PHE A 31 -8.24 18.24 8.91
N ASP A 32 -9.09 18.35 7.89
CA ASP A 32 -9.82 17.19 7.41
C ASP A 32 -8.85 16.16 6.80
N ARG A 33 -9.07 14.88 7.13
CA ARG A 33 -8.36 13.75 6.52
C ARG A 33 -9.37 12.91 5.76
N ILE A 34 -9.54 13.23 4.48
CA ILE A 34 -10.59 12.68 3.62
C ILE A 34 -10.04 11.48 2.86
N ILE A 35 -10.73 10.35 2.97
CA ILE A 35 -10.47 9.16 2.17
C ILE A 35 -11.38 9.18 0.95
N LEU A 36 -10.81 9.05 -0.23
CA LEU A 36 -11.53 9.00 -1.48
C LEU A 36 -11.58 7.56 -2.00
N VAL A 37 -12.76 6.93 -1.97
CA VAL A 37 -12.96 5.53 -2.33
C VAL A 37 -13.82 5.41 -3.58
N GLY A 38 -13.52 4.45 -4.44
CA GLY A 38 -14.29 4.15 -5.65
C GLY A 38 -13.58 3.16 -6.56
N LYS A 39 -14.30 2.64 -7.56
CA LYS A 39 -13.76 1.72 -8.56
C LYS A 39 -12.61 2.35 -9.36
N ASN A 40 -11.74 1.54 -9.95
CA ASN A 40 -10.73 2.06 -10.87
C ASN A 40 -11.40 2.70 -12.09
N GLY A 41 -10.87 3.86 -12.51
CA GLY A 41 -11.43 4.64 -13.62
C GLY A 41 -12.73 5.41 -13.29
N CYS A 42 -13.11 5.54 -12.00
CA CYS A 42 -14.27 6.38 -11.61
C CYS A 42 -13.94 7.88 -11.47
N GLY A 43 -12.65 8.28 -11.68
CA GLY A 43 -12.25 9.68 -11.69
C GLY A 43 -11.60 10.19 -10.40
N LYS A 44 -11.10 9.31 -9.53
CA LYS A 44 -10.40 9.72 -8.29
C LYS A 44 -9.21 10.63 -8.60
N SER A 45 -8.28 10.17 -9.45
CA SER A 45 -7.11 10.95 -9.87
C SER A 45 -7.49 12.23 -10.62
N SER A 46 -8.54 12.18 -11.47
CA SER A 46 -9.03 13.36 -12.18
C SER A 46 -9.55 14.43 -11.21
N LEU A 47 -10.28 14.02 -10.15
CA LEU A 47 -10.70 14.95 -9.10
C LEU A 47 -9.50 15.58 -8.39
N LEU A 48 -8.47 14.79 -8.03
CA LEU A 48 -7.26 15.33 -7.39
C LEU A 48 -6.54 16.35 -8.29
N ARG A 49 -6.42 16.08 -9.60
CA ARG A 49 -5.80 17.00 -10.57
C ARG A 49 -6.59 18.29 -10.73
N VAL A 50 -7.93 18.20 -10.75
CA VAL A 50 -8.81 19.37 -10.78
C VAL A 50 -8.70 20.19 -9.48
N LEU A 51 -8.61 19.53 -8.31
CA LEU A 51 -8.39 20.22 -7.03
C LEU A 51 -6.99 20.85 -6.91
N LYS A 52 -5.99 20.31 -7.57
CA LYS A 52 -4.66 20.94 -7.70
C LYS A 52 -4.66 22.13 -8.66
N GLY A 53 -5.67 22.21 -9.55
CA GLY A 53 -5.74 23.24 -10.62
C GLY A 53 -4.94 22.87 -11.88
N ILE A 54 -4.53 21.60 -12.04
CA ILE A 54 -3.86 21.11 -13.27
C ILE A 54 -4.89 20.98 -14.39
N ASP A 55 -6.04 20.38 -14.08
CA ASP A 55 -7.15 20.20 -15.01
C ASP A 55 -8.29 21.15 -14.65
N THR A 56 -9.03 21.62 -15.66
CA THR A 56 -10.22 22.46 -15.48
C THR A 56 -11.49 21.59 -15.45
N PRO A 57 -12.47 21.88 -14.60
CA PRO A 57 -13.75 21.18 -14.64
C PRO A 57 -14.55 21.58 -15.88
N ASP A 58 -15.44 20.69 -16.36
CA ASP A 58 -16.33 21.01 -17.50
C ASP A 58 -17.43 22.00 -17.13
N GLU A 59 -18.01 21.81 -15.93
CA GLU A 59 -19.05 22.68 -15.37
C GLU A 59 -18.87 22.80 -13.86
N GLY A 60 -19.42 23.86 -13.28
CA GLY A 60 -19.35 24.15 -11.86
C GLY A 60 -18.19 25.06 -11.48
N GLN A 61 -18.07 25.32 -10.18
CA GLN A 61 -17.07 26.25 -9.65
C GLN A 61 -16.36 25.64 -8.45
N ILE A 62 -15.06 25.91 -8.34
CA ILE A 62 -14.23 25.56 -7.20
C ILE A 62 -13.76 26.86 -6.56
N TRP A 63 -14.16 27.08 -5.34
CA TRP A 63 -13.63 28.14 -4.52
C TRP A 63 -12.49 27.59 -3.65
N MET A 64 -11.38 28.30 -3.63
CA MET A 64 -10.23 28.01 -2.77
C MET A 64 -9.93 29.23 -1.90
N ALA A 65 -9.57 29.00 -0.64
CA ALA A 65 -9.14 30.09 0.23
C ALA A 65 -7.87 30.73 -0.34
N PRO A 66 -7.67 32.05 -0.16
CA PRO A 66 -6.50 32.74 -0.71
C PRO A 66 -5.20 32.21 -0.09
N ASN A 67 -4.13 32.16 -0.90
CA ASN A 67 -2.77 31.81 -0.49
C ASN A 67 -2.60 30.36 0.04
N ILE A 68 -3.49 29.42 -0.28
CA ILE A 68 -3.32 28.02 0.11
C ILE A 68 -2.27 27.33 -0.79
N LYS A 69 -1.36 26.61 -0.15
CA LYS A 69 -0.44 25.69 -0.80
C LYS A 69 -1.09 24.31 -0.93
N VAL A 70 -1.40 23.89 -2.16
CA VAL A 70 -1.89 22.54 -2.44
C VAL A 70 -0.76 21.75 -3.08
N ASP A 71 -0.47 20.55 -2.58
CA ASP A 71 0.51 19.63 -3.19
C ASP A 71 -0.16 18.33 -3.62
N LEU A 72 0.34 17.73 -4.73
CA LEU A 72 -0.21 16.50 -5.30
C LEU A 72 0.89 15.49 -5.54
N LEU A 73 0.79 14.35 -4.85
CA LEU A 73 1.53 13.15 -5.20
C LEU A 73 0.73 12.36 -6.25
N GLU A 74 1.18 12.38 -7.50
CA GLU A 74 0.55 11.64 -8.61
C GLU A 74 0.85 10.13 -8.54
N GLN A 75 -0.03 9.32 -9.13
CA GLN A 75 0.14 7.87 -9.20
C GLN A 75 1.44 7.47 -9.95
N ASN A 76 1.79 8.19 -11.02
CA ASN A 76 2.99 7.98 -11.82
C ASN A 76 3.75 9.30 -11.95
N PRO A 77 4.55 9.68 -10.95
CA PRO A 77 5.31 10.91 -11.01
C PRO A 77 6.39 10.83 -12.10
N PRO A 78 6.75 11.97 -12.75
CA PRO A 78 7.80 12.02 -13.76
C PRO A 78 9.18 11.75 -13.14
N ILE A 79 10.16 11.38 -13.98
CA ILE A 79 11.54 11.22 -13.52
C ILE A 79 12.10 12.62 -13.20
N PRO A 80 12.70 12.84 -12.01
CA PRO A 80 13.30 14.12 -11.65
C PRO A 80 14.45 14.50 -12.59
N ASN A 81 14.52 15.77 -12.94
CA ASN A 81 15.61 16.31 -13.77
C ASN A 81 16.74 16.84 -12.88
N ALA A 82 17.33 15.98 -12.05
CA ALA A 82 18.43 16.31 -11.15
C ALA A 82 19.43 15.14 -11.11
N ASN A 83 20.68 15.39 -10.67
CA ASN A 83 21.70 14.35 -10.62
C ASN A 83 21.57 13.45 -9.37
N ASN A 84 21.15 14.03 -8.26
CA ASN A 84 20.96 13.31 -7.02
C ASN A 84 19.70 13.75 -6.27
N VAL A 85 19.27 12.95 -5.30
CA VAL A 85 18.04 13.17 -4.52
C VAL A 85 18.12 14.45 -3.68
N ILE A 86 19.29 14.78 -3.15
CA ILE A 86 19.47 15.97 -2.30
C ILE A 86 19.25 17.23 -3.13
N ASP A 87 19.84 17.30 -4.33
CA ASP A 87 19.69 18.46 -5.24
C ASP A 87 18.21 18.64 -5.59
N PHE A 88 17.53 17.57 -6.00
CA PHE A 88 16.10 17.61 -6.32
C PHE A 88 15.23 18.12 -5.17
N LEU A 89 15.46 17.62 -3.96
CA LEU A 89 14.69 18.04 -2.78
C LEU A 89 15.05 19.45 -2.28
N SER A 90 16.23 19.97 -2.65
CA SER A 90 16.71 21.31 -2.27
C SER A 90 16.22 22.40 -3.22
N GLU A 91 16.00 22.10 -4.50
CA GLU A 91 15.60 23.08 -5.54
C GLU A 91 14.32 23.84 -5.16
N ASP A 92 13.30 23.14 -4.68
CA ASP A 92 12.02 23.74 -4.28
C ASP A 92 12.05 24.33 -2.85
N ASN A 93 13.09 24.05 -2.08
CA ASN A 93 13.12 24.26 -0.61
C ASN A 93 14.38 24.98 -0.13
N ASN A 94 14.80 26.05 -0.83
CA ASN A 94 15.98 26.87 -0.50
C ASN A 94 16.03 27.41 0.96
N HIS A 95 14.95 27.29 1.71
CA HIS A 95 14.84 27.73 3.12
C HIS A 95 14.85 26.56 4.12
N LEU A 96 14.84 25.30 3.66
CA LEU A 96 14.84 24.14 4.56
C LEU A 96 16.27 23.79 5.01
N ASN A 97 16.39 23.51 6.30
CA ASN A 97 17.63 23.04 6.91
C ASN A 97 18.03 21.69 6.27
N LEU A 98 19.23 21.60 5.66
CA LEU A 98 19.79 20.37 5.07
C LEU A 98 19.69 19.17 6.02
N SER A 99 19.70 19.41 7.32
CA SER A 99 19.51 18.37 8.33
C SER A 99 18.14 17.69 8.24
N LYS A 100 17.06 18.44 7.94
CA LYS A 100 15.69 17.91 7.80
C LYS A 100 15.56 17.07 6.52
N ILE A 101 16.18 17.53 5.43
CA ILE A 101 16.24 16.81 4.17
C ILE A 101 16.99 15.49 4.36
N ASN A 102 18.19 15.54 4.95
CA ASN A 102 19.00 14.36 5.20
C ASN A 102 18.30 13.34 6.13
N PHE A 103 17.58 13.82 7.16
CA PHE A 103 16.80 12.96 8.03
C PHE A 103 15.71 12.19 7.26
N ILE A 104 14.93 12.87 6.41
CA ILE A 104 13.88 12.21 5.61
C ILE A 104 14.48 11.25 4.59
N ILE A 105 15.56 11.63 3.92
CA ILE A 105 16.30 10.77 2.99
C ILE A 105 16.76 9.48 3.69
N GLN A 106 17.31 9.58 4.88
CA GLN A 106 17.76 8.43 5.66
C GLN A 106 16.58 7.54 6.08
N GLN A 107 15.46 8.13 6.54
CA GLN A 107 14.28 7.38 6.95
C GLN A 107 13.63 6.60 5.80
N LEU A 108 13.68 7.15 4.58
CA LEU A 108 13.13 6.52 3.38
C LEU A 108 14.13 5.60 2.67
N GLY A 109 15.39 5.54 3.13
CA GLY A 109 16.45 4.73 2.52
C GLY A 109 16.85 5.23 1.12
N LEU A 110 16.90 6.55 0.92
CA LEU A 110 17.19 7.20 -0.37
C LEU A 110 18.63 7.70 -0.49
N SER A 111 19.49 7.44 0.51
CA SER A 111 20.84 8.03 0.62
C SER A 111 21.78 7.68 -0.54
N ASP A 112 21.61 6.50 -1.13
CA ASP A 112 22.52 5.95 -2.14
C ASP A 112 21.93 5.97 -3.55
N ILE A 113 20.81 6.71 -3.76
CA ILE A 113 20.13 6.75 -5.05
C ILE A 113 20.74 7.82 -5.95
N ASP A 114 21.20 7.37 -7.09
CA ASP A 114 21.72 8.17 -8.19
C ASP A 114 20.61 8.33 -9.24
N LEU A 115 20.11 9.55 -9.42
CA LEU A 115 18.99 9.87 -10.33
C LEU A 115 19.39 9.75 -11.81
N THR A 116 20.69 9.68 -12.12
CA THR A 116 21.18 9.47 -13.50
C THR A 116 21.05 8.02 -13.96
N LYS A 117 20.81 7.09 -13.01
CA LYS A 117 20.61 5.66 -13.29
C LYS A 117 19.13 5.32 -13.36
N LYS A 118 18.83 4.12 -13.83
CA LYS A 118 17.46 3.60 -13.85
C LYS A 118 16.92 3.45 -12.41
N ILE A 119 15.92 4.26 -12.09
CA ILE A 119 15.26 4.28 -10.78
C ILE A 119 14.05 3.34 -10.82
N SER A 120 13.79 2.61 -9.74
CA SER A 120 12.57 1.81 -9.59
C SER A 120 11.36 2.70 -9.31
N GLY A 121 10.16 2.25 -9.69
CA GLY A 121 8.92 2.99 -9.42
C GLY A 121 8.69 3.24 -7.92
N GLY A 122 9.12 2.33 -7.06
CA GLY A 122 9.02 2.50 -5.61
C GLY A 122 9.98 3.57 -5.06
N GLU A 123 11.21 3.63 -5.56
CA GLU A 123 12.17 4.68 -5.19
C GLU A 123 11.71 6.05 -5.66
N LEU A 124 11.25 6.14 -6.91
CA LEU A 124 10.70 7.37 -7.46
C LEU A 124 9.55 7.91 -6.59
N ARG A 125 8.65 7.05 -6.18
CA ARG A 125 7.52 7.41 -5.31
C ARG A 125 7.97 7.88 -3.93
N LYS A 126 8.97 7.21 -3.33
CA LYS A 126 9.57 7.65 -2.06
C LYS A 126 10.18 9.06 -2.15
N ILE A 127 10.82 9.39 -3.28
CA ILE A 127 11.42 10.72 -3.53
C ILE A 127 10.34 11.80 -3.57
N TYR A 128 9.27 11.60 -4.36
CA TYR A 128 8.17 12.57 -4.43
C TYR A 128 7.37 12.67 -3.12
N LEU A 129 7.25 11.56 -2.37
CA LEU A 129 6.68 11.57 -1.04
C LEU A 129 7.51 12.40 -0.06
N ALA A 130 8.86 12.28 -0.14
CA ALA A 130 9.77 13.12 0.64
C ALA A 130 9.57 14.61 0.30
N GLN A 131 9.48 14.96 -0.99
CA GLN A 131 9.22 16.32 -1.45
C GLN A 131 7.90 16.85 -0.90
N SER A 132 6.80 16.10 -1.05
CA SER A 132 5.48 16.51 -0.53
C SER A 132 5.47 16.74 0.97
N ILE A 133 6.20 15.94 1.75
CA ILE A 133 6.32 16.12 3.20
C ILE A 133 7.17 17.35 3.55
N LEU A 134 8.26 17.59 2.79
CA LEU A 134 9.16 18.73 2.99
C LEU A 134 8.50 20.05 2.62
N ASN A 135 7.63 20.07 1.63
CA ASN A 135 6.92 21.27 1.17
C ASN A 135 5.93 21.83 2.20
N GLU A 136 5.56 21.06 3.22
CA GLU A 136 4.60 21.44 4.28
C GLU A 136 3.36 22.15 3.70
N PRO A 137 2.61 21.54 2.77
CA PRO A 137 1.47 22.19 2.15
C PRO A 137 0.29 22.31 3.12
N ASP A 138 -0.62 23.26 2.87
CA ASP A 138 -1.89 23.38 3.61
C ASP A 138 -2.83 22.22 3.29
N ILE A 139 -2.80 21.76 2.02
CA ILE A 139 -3.57 20.60 1.54
C ILE A 139 -2.63 19.64 0.80
N MET A 140 -2.59 18.40 1.27
CA MET A 140 -1.84 17.31 0.65
C MET A 140 -2.79 16.35 -0.06
N LEU A 141 -2.64 16.20 -1.37
CA LEU A 141 -3.39 15.27 -2.21
C LEU A 141 -2.51 14.05 -2.51
N LEU A 142 -2.92 12.87 -2.05
CA LEU A 142 -2.12 11.64 -2.17
C LEU A 142 -2.87 10.62 -3.03
N ASP A 143 -2.32 10.33 -4.23
CA ASP A 143 -2.87 9.32 -5.13
C ASP A 143 -2.08 8.01 -5.04
N GLU A 144 -2.66 7.01 -4.35
CA GLU A 144 -2.09 5.69 -4.09
C GLU A 144 -0.68 5.74 -3.46
N PRO A 145 -0.49 6.45 -2.32
CA PRO A 145 0.85 6.64 -1.75
C PRO A 145 1.50 5.36 -1.25
N THR A 146 0.74 4.29 -1.04
CA THR A 146 1.21 3.00 -0.51
C THR A 146 1.65 2.01 -1.59
N ASN A 147 1.32 2.24 -2.87
CA ASN A 147 1.66 1.33 -3.96
C ASN A 147 3.18 1.26 -4.20
N HIS A 148 3.71 0.06 -4.41
CA HIS A 148 5.14 -0.23 -4.65
C HIS A 148 6.09 0.15 -3.50
N ILE A 149 5.56 0.51 -2.34
CA ILE A 149 6.33 0.86 -1.15
C ILE A 149 6.32 -0.33 -0.18
N ASP A 150 7.46 -0.58 0.47
CA ASP A 150 7.61 -1.67 1.42
C ASP A 150 6.95 -1.37 2.79
N LEU A 151 6.64 -2.42 3.52
CA LEU A 151 5.94 -2.35 4.82
C LEU A 151 6.63 -1.42 5.85
N PRO A 152 7.97 -1.42 6.01
CA PRO A 152 8.64 -0.46 6.88
C PRO A 152 8.36 1.00 6.51
N THR A 153 8.43 1.32 5.22
CA THR A 153 8.16 2.68 4.72
C THR A 153 6.68 3.06 4.88
N ILE A 154 5.74 2.13 4.63
CA ILE A 154 4.30 2.37 4.88
C ILE A 154 4.06 2.70 6.35
N ASN A 155 4.64 1.94 7.28
CA ASN A 155 4.49 2.19 8.71
C ASN A 155 5.09 3.54 9.16
N TRP A 156 6.25 3.91 8.58
CA TRP A 156 6.83 5.23 8.81
C TRP A 156 5.91 6.34 8.27
N LEU A 157 5.39 6.16 7.05
CA LEU A 157 4.46 7.10 6.43
C LEU A 157 3.18 7.29 7.25
N GLU A 158 2.58 6.21 7.76
CA GLU A 158 1.42 6.28 8.64
C GLU A 158 1.67 7.18 9.84
N LYS A 159 2.79 6.94 10.56
CA LYS A 159 3.17 7.76 11.72
C LYS A 159 3.38 9.22 11.33
N LYS A 160 4.11 9.45 10.23
CA LYS A 160 4.42 10.79 9.76
C LYS A 160 3.18 11.58 9.35
N LEU A 161 2.24 10.98 8.61
CA LEU A 161 0.98 11.62 8.21
C LEU A 161 0.06 11.90 9.42
N ILE A 162 0.11 11.05 10.45
CA ILE A 162 -0.64 11.29 11.71
C ILE A 162 -0.06 12.49 12.46
N GLU A 163 1.27 12.63 12.50
CA GLU A 163 1.96 13.75 13.13
C GLU A 163 1.74 15.09 12.41
N LEU A 164 1.57 15.05 11.09
CA LEU A 164 1.35 16.26 10.30
C LEU A 164 -0.05 16.82 10.54
N ASN A 165 -0.11 18.09 10.95
CA ASN A 165 -1.35 18.85 11.10
C ASN A 165 -1.76 19.50 9.77
N THR A 166 -1.87 18.68 8.71
CA THR A 166 -2.16 19.10 7.34
C THR A 166 -3.50 18.53 6.90
N THR A 167 -4.27 19.27 6.11
CA THR A 167 -5.48 18.76 5.48
C THR A 167 -5.09 17.78 4.38
N MET A 168 -5.73 16.61 4.32
CA MET A 168 -5.34 15.55 3.39
C MET A 168 -6.53 14.99 2.65
N ILE A 169 -6.32 14.70 1.35
CA ILE A 169 -7.21 13.85 0.56
C ILE A 169 -6.39 12.67 0.06
N ILE A 170 -6.81 11.48 0.44
CA ILE A 170 -6.04 10.25 0.23
C ILE A 170 -6.85 9.27 -0.61
N VAL A 171 -6.28 8.82 -1.71
CA VAL A 171 -6.74 7.66 -2.48
C VAL A 171 -5.79 6.51 -2.14
N SER A 172 -6.30 5.40 -1.64
CA SER A 172 -5.51 4.18 -1.44
C SER A 172 -6.41 2.95 -1.44
N HIS A 173 -5.81 1.80 -1.74
CA HIS A 173 -6.43 0.48 -1.63
C HIS A 173 -6.00 -0.27 -0.36
N ASP A 174 -5.00 0.23 0.39
CA ASP A 174 -4.58 -0.33 1.68
C ASP A 174 -5.58 0.05 2.78
N GLN A 175 -6.42 -0.92 3.17
CA GLN A 175 -7.48 -0.71 4.16
C GLN A 175 -6.93 -0.35 5.55
N GLU A 176 -5.83 -0.97 5.98
CA GLU A 176 -5.24 -0.70 7.30
C GLU A 176 -4.64 0.71 7.37
N PHE A 177 -4.04 1.16 6.28
CA PHE A 177 -3.56 2.54 6.14
C PHE A 177 -4.72 3.55 6.23
N LEU A 178 -5.80 3.30 5.50
CA LEU A 178 -6.97 4.18 5.49
C LEU A 178 -7.67 4.24 6.85
N LYS A 179 -7.80 3.12 7.56
CA LYS A 179 -8.40 3.06 8.91
C LYS A 179 -7.67 3.93 9.92
N LYS A 180 -6.34 3.96 9.84
CA LYS A 180 -5.51 4.71 10.80
C LYS A 180 -5.52 6.22 10.56
N ILE A 181 -5.64 6.66 9.32
CA ILE A 181 -5.46 8.07 8.95
C ILE A 181 -6.78 8.79 8.77
N GLY A 182 -7.77 8.16 8.16
CA GLY A 182 -8.98 8.81 7.67
C GLY A 182 -9.98 9.19 8.75
N THR A 183 -10.49 10.41 8.68
CA THR A 183 -11.57 10.92 9.55
C THR A 183 -12.89 11.07 8.83
N LYS A 184 -12.86 11.23 7.49
CA LYS A 184 -14.03 11.36 6.61
C LYS A 184 -13.87 10.48 5.40
N THR A 185 -14.96 10.00 4.81
CA THR A 185 -14.91 9.18 3.62
C THR A 185 -15.82 9.74 2.53
N PHE A 186 -15.26 9.92 1.34
CA PHE A 186 -15.96 10.29 0.12
C PHE A 186 -16.02 9.07 -0.79
N TRP A 187 -17.22 8.61 -1.12
CA TRP A 187 -17.42 7.44 -1.95
C TRP A 187 -17.97 7.81 -3.32
N PHE A 188 -17.21 7.42 -4.35
CA PHE A 188 -17.67 7.50 -5.74
C PHE A 188 -18.61 6.34 -6.05
N ASN A 189 -19.89 6.65 -6.21
CA ASN A 189 -20.91 5.70 -6.65
C ASN A 189 -21.72 6.30 -7.81
N LYS A 190 -21.80 5.59 -8.94
CA LYS A 190 -22.63 5.98 -10.10
C LYS A 190 -22.50 7.45 -10.52
N ARG A 191 -21.27 7.96 -10.63
CA ARG A 191 -20.93 9.36 -10.98
C ARG A 191 -21.31 10.40 -9.92
N GLN A 192 -21.72 9.97 -8.75
CA GLN A 192 -22.02 10.84 -7.61
C GLN A 192 -20.97 10.66 -6.52
N LEU A 193 -20.71 11.73 -5.78
CA LEU A 193 -19.84 11.72 -4.63
C LEU A 193 -20.68 11.71 -3.35
N ILE A 194 -20.71 10.57 -2.66
CA ILE A 194 -21.45 10.40 -1.42
C ILE A 194 -20.50 10.59 -0.25
N LYS A 195 -20.85 11.48 0.68
CA LYS A 195 -20.02 11.83 1.83
C LYS A 195 -20.45 11.06 3.07
N ARG A 196 -19.48 10.67 3.87
CA ARG A 196 -19.69 10.07 5.18
C ARG A 196 -18.75 10.72 6.19
N GLU A 197 -19.28 11.24 7.26
CA GLU A 197 -18.53 11.66 8.44
C GLU A 197 -18.20 10.42 9.27
N GLY A 198 -16.95 10.34 9.73
CA GLY A 198 -16.46 9.27 10.59
C GLY A 198 -15.37 8.39 9.98
N PRO A 199 -14.72 7.55 10.80
CA PRO A 199 -13.59 6.73 10.42
C PRO A 199 -13.95 5.66 9.37
N TYR A 200 -12.94 5.19 8.65
CA TYR A 200 -13.09 4.22 7.56
C TYR A 200 -13.64 2.85 8.00
N ASP A 201 -13.45 2.46 9.23
CA ASP A 201 -13.87 1.15 9.75
C ASP A 201 -15.35 0.79 9.50
N GLY A 202 -16.26 1.74 9.55
CA GLY A 202 -17.66 1.51 9.25
C GLY A 202 -18.03 1.60 7.77
N PHE A 203 -17.08 1.81 6.86
CA PHE A 203 -17.35 2.08 5.45
C PHE A 203 -18.06 0.92 4.74
N PHE A 204 -17.57 -0.30 4.91
CA PHE A 204 -18.16 -1.46 4.22
C PHE A 204 -19.57 -1.79 4.68
N LYS A 205 -19.83 -1.65 5.99
CA LYS A 205 -21.18 -1.83 6.53
C LYS A 205 -22.13 -0.77 5.95
N TRP A 206 -21.72 0.48 6.00
CA TRP A 206 -22.48 1.61 5.48
C TRP A 206 -22.77 1.50 3.97
N THR A 207 -21.76 1.15 3.15
CA THR A 207 -21.96 0.96 1.71
C THR A 207 -22.84 -0.25 1.40
N GLY A 208 -22.73 -1.33 2.21
CA GLY A 208 -23.62 -2.49 2.11
C GLY A 208 -25.08 -2.09 2.35
N GLU A 209 -25.35 -1.37 3.42
CA GLU A 209 -26.70 -0.86 3.73
C GLU A 209 -27.26 0.03 2.60
N LEU A 210 -26.44 0.94 2.04
CA LEU A 210 -26.86 1.79 0.92
C LEU A 210 -27.15 0.98 -0.35
N ILE A 211 -26.30 0.00 -0.67
CA ILE A 211 -26.49 -0.89 -1.83
C ILE A 211 -27.79 -1.71 -1.66
N ASP A 212 -28.07 -2.21 -0.47
CA ASP A 212 -29.29 -2.98 -0.21
C ASP A 212 -30.53 -2.11 -0.30
N ILE A 213 -30.52 -0.89 0.24
CA ILE A 213 -31.62 0.09 0.05
C ILE A 213 -31.82 0.39 -1.46
N GLU A 214 -30.74 0.50 -2.22
CA GLU A 214 -30.80 0.77 -3.66
C GLU A 214 -31.38 -0.43 -4.43
N LYS A 215 -30.99 -1.67 -4.07
CA LYS A 215 -31.56 -2.91 -4.61
C LYS A 215 -33.07 -3.00 -4.34
N ASP A 216 -33.49 -2.70 -3.13
CA ASP A 216 -34.90 -2.70 -2.76
C ASP A 216 -35.69 -1.66 -3.56
N LYS A 217 -35.14 -0.46 -3.77
CA LYS A 217 -35.75 0.55 -4.64
C LYS A 217 -35.88 0.05 -6.09
N LEU A 218 -34.81 -0.53 -6.64
CA LEU A 218 -34.83 -1.10 -7.99
C LEU A 218 -35.83 -2.25 -8.11
N HIS A 219 -35.92 -3.12 -7.08
CA HIS A 219 -36.91 -4.19 -7.05
C HIS A 219 -38.33 -3.66 -7.08
N LYS A 220 -38.64 -2.63 -6.30
CA LYS A 220 -39.96 -1.96 -6.31
C LYS A 220 -40.25 -1.32 -7.67
N ILE A 221 -39.27 -0.65 -8.30
CA ILE A 221 -39.41 -0.07 -9.64
C ILE A 221 -39.67 -1.19 -10.67
N LYS A 222 -38.92 -2.30 -10.61
CA LYS A 222 -39.11 -3.47 -11.50
C LYS A 222 -40.52 -4.07 -11.35
N GLN A 223 -41.02 -4.21 -10.13
CA GLN A 223 -42.40 -4.66 -9.88
C GLN A 223 -43.42 -3.68 -10.47
N LYS A 224 -43.21 -2.35 -10.27
CA LYS A 224 -44.09 -1.31 -10.86
C LYS A 224 -44.07 -1.38 -12.38
N ILE A 225 -42.91 -1.49 -13.01
CA ILE A 225 -42.77 -1.65 -14.46
C ILE A 225 -43.56 -2.89 -14.92
N LYS A 226 -43.38 -4.05 -14.25
CA LYS A 226 -44.11 -5.27 -14.59
C LYS A 226 -45.62 -5.12 -14.51
N SER A 227 -46.15 -4.45 -13.49
CA SER A 227 -47.59 -4.18 -13.33
C SER A 227 -48.11 -3.21 -14.40
N GLU A 228 -47.36 -2.13 -14.70
CA GLU A 228 -47.72 -1.17 -15.72
C GLU A 228 -47.65 -1.74 -17.14
N THR A 229 -46.67 -2.61 -17.41
CA THR A 229 -46.55 -3.33 -18.68
C THR A 229 -47.72 -4.29 -18.87
N LYS A 230 -48.11 -5.04 -17.82
CA LYS A 230 -49.27 -5.92 -17.84
C LYS A 230 -50.57 -5.12 -18.12
N TRP A 231 -50.74 -3.99 -17.42
CA TRP A 231 -51.84 -3.09 -17.65
C TRP A 231 -51.85 -2.53 -19.10
N SER A 232 -50.70 -2.15 -19.66
CA SER A 232 -50.57 -1.66 -21.04
C SER A 232 -50.96 -2.70 -22.07
N ILE A 233 -50.76 -3.99 -21.82
CA ILE A 233 -51.10 -5.10 -22.71
C ILE A 233 -52.60 -5.46 -22.58
N GLU A 234 -53.08 -5.59 -21.35
CA GLU A 234 -54.45 -6.07 -21.05
C GLU A 234 -55.50 -4.97 -21.01
N GLY A 235 -55.12 -3.69 -20.80
CA GLY A 235 -56.02 -2.57 -20.50
C GLY A 235 -56.34 -1.59 -21.65
N ILE A 236 -55.94 -1.87 -22.91
CA ILE A 236 -56.11 -0.91 -24.03
C ILE A 236 -57.42 -1.15 -24.81
N SER A 237 -58.50 -1.36 -24.15
CA SER A 237 -59.82 -1.32 -24.80
C SER A 237 -60.52 -0.02 -24.49
N GLY A 238 -60.55 0.94 -25.43
CA GLY A 238 -61.62 1.95 -25.52
C GLY A 238 -61.29 3.42 -25.24
N ARG A 239 -60.10 3.86 -24.73
CA ARG A 239 -59.81 5.30 -24.48
C ARG A 239 -58.38 5.70 -24.82
N ARG A 240 -58.00 5.70 -26.10
CA ARG A 240 -56.64 5.96 -26.61
C ARG A 240 -55.97 7.27 -26.13
N LYS A 241 -56.67 8.39 -25.99
CA LYS A 241 -56.05 9.68 -25.66
C LYS A 241 -55.65 9.86 -24.18
N ARG A 242 -56.37 9.27 -23.22
CA ARG A 242 -56.03 9.38 -21.78
C ARG A 242 -54.88 8.53 -21.33
N ASN A 243 -54.49 7.50 -22.09
CA ASN A 243 -53.48 6.52 -21.69
C ASN A 243 -52.07 6.81 -22.22
N MET A 244 -51.93 7.74 -23.18
CA MET A 244 -50.61 8.11 -23.75
C MET A 244 -49.65 8.73 -22.71
N GLY A 245 -50.17 9.48 -21.73
CA GLY A 245 -49.34 9.99 -20.63
C GLY A 245 -48.71 8.88 -19.78
N ARG A 246 -49.51 7.86 -19.46
CA ARG A 246 -49.07 6.70 -18.65
C ARG A 246 -48.11 5.80 -19.41
N VAL A 247 -48.26 5.66 -20.72
CA VAL A 247 -47.28 4.94 -21.59
C VAL A 247 -45.94 5.68 -21.63
N ARG A 248 -45.95 7.02 -21.77
CA ARG A 248 -44.72 7.84 -21.72
C ARG A 248 -44.04 7.78 -20.34
N GLU A 249 -44.84 7.69 -19.27
CA GLU A 249 -44.29 7.51 -17.92
C GLU A 249 -43.66 6.13 -17.74
N LEU A 250 -44.27 5.08 -18.30
CA LEU A 250 -43.70 3.73 -18.33
C LEU A 250 -42.37 3.68 -19.14
N GLU A 251 -42.32 4.36 -20.28
CA GLU A 251 -41.09 4.47 -21.08
C GLU A 251 -39.99 5.18 -20.29
N LYS A 252 -40.29 6.28 -19.59
CA LYS A 252 -39.34 6.98 -18.71
C LYS A 252 -38.89 6.09 -17.55
N LEU A 253 -39.81 5.36 -16.92
CA LEU A 253 -39.49 4.42 -15.85
C LEU A 253 -38.57 3.28 -16.33
N ASN A 254 -38.81 2.75 -17.55
CA ASN A 254 -37.95 1.75 -18.16
C ASN A 254 -36.57 2.31 -18.48
N GLN A 255 -36.46 3.51 -19.05
CA GLN A 255 -35.19 4.16 -19.33
C GLN A 255 -34.39 4.41 -18.02
N ASN A 256 -35.05 4.92 -16.98
CA ASN A 256 -34.42 5.13 -15.67
C ASN A 256 -33.98 3.79 -15.07
N TYR A 257 -34.82 2.75 -15.14
CA TYR A 257 -34.47 1.41 -14.63
C TYR A 257 -33.25 0.81 -15.36
N GLU A 258 -33.21 0.90 -16.71
CA GLU A 258 -32.06 0.40 -17.48
C GLU A 258 -30.78 1.20 -17.21
N ASN A 259 -30.89 2.52 -16.98
CA ASN A 259 -29.75 3.36 -16.61
C ASN A 259 -29.23 3.07 -15.18
N ASP A 260 -30.14 2.75 -14.26
CA ASP A 260 -29.83 2.49 -12.85
C ASP A 260 -29.60 1.02 -12.54
N LYS A 261 -29.82 0.13 -13.53
CA LYS A 261 -29.63 -1.31 -13.37
C LYS A 261 -28.23 -1.61 -12.86
N ILE A 262 -28.16 -2.05 -11.62
CA ILE A 262 -26.95 -2.57 -11.02
C ILE A 262 -26.62 -3.83 -11.80
N SER A 263 -25.45 -3.89 -12.42
CA SER A 263 -24.94 -5.16 -12.89
C SER A 263 -24.82 -6.05 -11.64
N ASP A 264 -25.78 -6.95 -11.46
CA ASP A 264 -25.73 -7.96 -10.41
C ASP A 264 -24.43 -8.74 -10.62
N SER A 265 -23.38 -8.29 -9.97
CA SER A 265 -22.21 -9.12 -9.70
C SER A 265 -22.67 -10.13 -8.65
N LYS A 266 -23.41 -11.16 -9.08
CA LYS A 266 -23.60 -12.34 -8.27
C LYS A 266 -22.20 -12.80 -7.90
N SER A 267 -21.91 -12.81 -6.60
CA SER A 267 -20.79 -13.55 -6.05
C SER A 267 -20.97 -15.00 -6.55
N ILE A 268 -20.22 -15.36 -7.58
CA ILE A 268 -20.31 -16.70 -8.13
C ILE A 268 -19.25 -17.48 -7.37
N ASP A 269 -19.70 -18.43 -6.54
CA ASP A 269 -18.84 -19.42 -5.91
C ASP A 269 -18.00 -20.11 -6.98
N ILE A 270 -16.73 -19.71 -7.05
CA ILE A 270 -15.74 -20.38 -7.89
C ILE A 270 -15.13 -21.46 -7.01
N SER A 271 -15.76 -22.66 -7.00
CA SER A 271 -15.12 -23.84 -6.44
C SER A 271 -14.01 -24.27 -7.39
N LEU A 272 -12.76 -24.26 -6.96
CA LEU A 272 -11.60 -24.68 -7.74
C LEU A 272 -11.40 -26.20 -7.56
N ASN A 273 -11.02 -26.90 -8.63
CA ASN A 273 -10.90 -28.36 -8.65
C ASN A 273 -9.83 -28.89 -7.71
N ARG A 274 -10.12 -30.07 -7.15
CA ARG A 274 -9.14 -30.90 -6.45
C ARG A 274 -8.12 -31.44 -7.44
N THR A 275 -6.93 -30.85 -7.47
CA THR A 275 -5.76 -31.45 -8.10
C THR A 275 -5.10 -32.44 -7.13
N ASN A 276 -5.72 -33.61 -6.98
CA ASN A 276 -5.22 -34.66 -6.06
C ASN A 276 -3.85 -35.26 -6.43
N ASP A 277 -3.25 -34.83 -7.54
CA ASP A 277 -2.06 -35.46 -8.14
C ASP A 277 -0.72 -34.78 -7.84
N SER A 278 -0.64 -33.78 -6.94
CA SER A 278 0.65 -33.19 -6.58
C SER A 278 1.41 -34.04 -5.55
N SER A 279 2.72 -34.05 -5.60
CA SER A 279 3.58 -34.63 -4.57
C SER A 279 3.29 -33.98 -3.20
N VAL A 280 3.44 -34.72 -2.09
CA VAL A 280 3.24 -34.20 -0.71
C VAL A 280 4.18 -33.03 -0.45
N ASN A 281 5.42 -33.12 -0.92
CA ASN A 281 6.42 -32.07 -0.86
C ASN A 281 6.50 -31.37 -2.20
N ILE A 282 6.17 -30.10 -2.24
CA ILE A 282 6.19 -29.27 -3.46
C ILE A 282 7.63 -28.83 -3.76
N VAL A 283 8.30 -28.21 -2.79
CA VAL A 283 9.70 -27.80 -2.92
C VAL A 283 10.40 -28.01 -1.58
N GLU A 284 11.61 -28.55 -1.62
CA GLU A 284 12.50 -28.69 -0.48
C GLU A 284 13.83 -27.96 -0.76
N THR A 285 14.27 -27.15 0.15
CA THR A 285 15.56 -26.44 0.07
C THR A 285 16.49 -26.90 1.17
N PHE A 286 17.75 -27.15 0.83
CA PHE A 286 18.78 -27.64 1.75
C PHE A 286 20.00 -26.72 1.69
N ASN A 287 20.26 -25.99 2.76
CA ASN A 287 21.40 -25.08 2.95
C ASN A 287 21.64 -24.20 1.72
N VAL A 288 20.59 -23.53 1.26
CA VAL A 288 20.62 -22.71 0.04
C VAL A 288 21.29 -21.39 0.32
N PHE A 289 22.35 -21.11 -0.45
CA PHE A 289 23.01 -19.81 -0.53
C PHE A 289 22.90 -19.30 -1.96
N PHE A 290 22.68 -18.01 -2.12
CA PHE A 290 22.66 -17.37 -3.44
C PHE A 290 23.34 -16.01 -3.44
N MET A 291 24.15 -15.80 -4.48
CA MET A 291 24.94 -14.59 -4.72
C MET A 291 24.94 -14.30 -6.23
N TYR A 292 24.75 -13.03 -6.61
CA TYR A 292 24.90 -12.62 -8.01
C TYR A 292 26.37 -12.55 -8.39
N LYS A 293 26.74 -13.17 -9.54
CA LYS A 293 28.13 -13.22 -10.01
C LYS A 293 28.69 -11.92 -10.58
N ASN A 294 27.80 -10.97 -10.95
CA ASN A 294 28.16 -9.78 -11.73
C ASN A 294 28.13 -8.46 -10.93
N THR A 295 28.07 -8.50 -9.62
CA THR A 295 28.13 -7.31 -8.77
C THR A 295 29.54 -7.07 -8.26
N LEU A 296 30.00 -5.81 -8.30
CA LEU A 296 31.29 -5.37 -7.75
C LEU A 296 31.44 -5.70 -6.25
N ILE A 297 30.30 -5.84 -5.56
CA ILE A 297 30.22 -6.22 -4.15
C ILE A 297 29.58 -7.62 -4.12
N GLN A 298 30.34 -8.63 -3.73
CA GLN A 298 29.89 -10.02 -3.58
C GLN A 298 29.11 -10.17 -2.26
N GLU A 299 27.87 -9.65 -2.21
CA GLU A 299 26.99 -9.86 -1.05
C GLU A 299 26.07 -11.05 -1.29
N ASN A 300 25.94 -11.90 -0.26
CA ASN A 300 24.95 -12.98 -0.29
C ASN A 300 23.55 -12.38 -0.22
N VAL A 301 22.71 -12.71 -1.17
CA VAL A 301 21.30 -12.30 -1.18
C VAL A 301 20.46 -13.23 -0.30
N ILE A 302 20.85 -14.52 -0.25
CA ILE A 302 20.20 -15.53 0.58
C ILE A 302 21.29 -16.32 1.27
N THR A 303 21.16 -16.52 2.59
CA THR A 303 22.11 -17.26 3.42
C THR A 303 21.39 -18.38 4.17
N ASP A 304 21.93 -19.60 4.06
CA ASP A 304 21.53 -20.82 4.78
C ASP A 304 20.00 -21.05 4.86
N PHE A 305 19.35 -20.94 3.71
CA PHE A 305 17.90 -21.12 3.65
C PHE A 305 17.52 -22.60 3.58
N ASN A 306 16.83 -23.06 4.60
CA ASN A 306 16.31 -24.41 4.76
C ASN A 306 14.81 -24.35 4.94
N TYR A 307 14.03 -24.83 3.97
CA TYR A 307 12.58 -24.79 4.04
C TYR A 307 11.93 -25.91 3.24
N LYS A 308 10.76 -26.30 3.68
CA LYS A 308 9.97 -27.35 3.04
C LYS A 308 8.54 -26.85 2.79
N ILE A 309 8.22 -26.66 1.52
CA ILE A 309 6.86 -26.29 1.07
C ILE A 309 6.07 -27.57 0.86
N ARG A 310 4.95 -27.71 1.56
CA ARG A 310 4.05 -28.84 1.47
C ARG A 310 2.83 -28.51 0.62
N ARG A 311 2.11 -29.53 0.18
CA ARG A 311 0.82 -29.38 -0.49
C ARG A 311 -0.15 -28.59 0.39
N ASN A 312 -0.92 -27.70 -0.21
CA ASN A 312 -1.90 -26.81 0.42
C ASN A 312 -1.32 -25.78 1.41
N ASP A 313 0.02 -25.63 1.48
CA ASP A 313 0.61 -24.52 2.21
C ASP A 313 0.24 -23.19 1.57
N ARG A 314 -0.06 -22.20 2.40
CA ARG A 314 -0.34 -20.82 2.01
C ARG A 314 0.68 -19.92 2.67
N ILE A 315 1.67 -19.52 1.88
CA ILE A 315 2.90 -18.89 2.37
C ILE A 315 2.94 -17.46 1.89
N GLY A 316 3.08 -16.50 2.82
CA GLY A 316 3.37 -15.10 2.53
C GLY A 316 4.87 -14.83 2.61
N ILE A 317 5.41 -14.06 1.68
CA ILE A 317 6.78 -13.55 1.73
C ILE A 317 6.72 -12.06 1.99
N ILE A 318 7.39 -11.61 3.06
CA ILE A 318 7.49 -10.21 3.42
C ILE A 318 8.95 -9.79 3.62
N GLY A 319 9.25 -8.53 3.35
CA GLY A 319 10.60 -7.96 3.50
C GLY A 319 10.72 -6.62 2.80
N ALA A 320 11.79 -5.89 3.07
CA ALA A 320 12.08 -4.60 2.42
C ALA A 320 12.24 -4.77 0.89
N ASN A 321 12.10 -3.69 0.14
CA ASN A 321 12.39 -3.71 -1.28
C ASN A 321 13.89 -3.97 -1.50
N GLY A 322 14.20 -4.81 -2.50
CA GLY A 322 15.59 -5.23 -2.76
C GLY A 322 16.14 -6.30 -1.81
N SER A 323 15.34 -6.85 -0.87
CA SER A 323 15.81 -7.90 0.06
C SER A 323 16.03 -9.28 -0.57
N GLY A 324 15.66 -9.49 -1.84
CA GLY A 324 15.84 -10.78 -2.52
C GLY A 324 14.57 -11.63 -2.63
N LYS A 325 13.38 -11.09 -2.37
CA LYS A 325 12.09 -11.81 -2.47
C LYS A 325 11.89 -12.47 -3.84
N THR A 326 12.02 -11.71 -4.92
CA THR A 326 11.90 -12.22 -6.30
C THR A 326 13.02 -13.20 -6.65
N THR A 327 14.21 -13.02 -6.08
CA THR A 327 15.34 -13.96 -6.24
C THR A 327 15.00 -15.32 -5.61
N LEU A 328 14.43 -15.32 -4.40
CA LEU A 328 13.96 -16.56 -3.76
C LEU A 328 12.93 -17.28 -4.62
N ILE A 329 11.94 -16.55 -5.16
CA ILE A 329 10.94 -17.14 -6.06
C ILE A 329 11.62 -17.82 -7.26
N LYS A 330 12.55 -17.16 -7.93
CA LYS A 330 13.26 -17.72 -9.09
C LYS A 330 14.08 -18.98 -8.74
N ILE A 331 14.60 -19.04 -7.52
CA ILE A 331 15.29 -20.25 -7.00
C ILE A 331 14.27 -21.38 -6.74
N LEU A 332 13.11 -21.07 -6.11
CA LEU A 332 12.06 -22.05 -5.84
C LEU A 332 11.41 -22.60 -7.12
N GLN A 333 11.39 -21.82 -8.19
CA GLN A 333 10.96 -22.22 -9.54
C GLN A 333 12.01 -23.05 -10.27
N GLY A 334 13.25 -23.11 -9.76
CA GLY A 334 14.37 -23.76 -10.46
C GLY A 334 14.97 -22.95 -11.61
N ILE A 335 14.58 -21.68 -11.79
CA ILE A 335 15.14 -20.77 -12.81
C ILE A 335 16.58 -20.41 -12.44
N TYR A 336 16.80 -20.05 -11.16
CA TYR A 336 18.15 -19.79 -10.65
C TYR A 336 18.67 -20.99 -9.87
N LYS A 337 19.89 -21.43 -10.22
CA LYS A 337 20.60 -22.45 -9.45
C LYS A 337 21.25 -21.80 -8.24
N PRO A 338 21.10 -22.36 -7.04
CA PRO A 338 21.77 -21.84 -5.85
C PRO A 338 23.31 -21.92 -5.99
N THR A 339 24.01 -20.97 -5.38
CA THR A 339 25.49 -20.94 -5.35
C THR A 339 26.03 -22.11 -4.52
N LYS A 340 25.37 -22.40 -3.38
CA LYS A 340 25.61 -23.57 -2.53
C LYS A 340 24.26 -24.15 -2.09
N GLY A 341 24.24 -25.42 -1.73
CA GLY A 341 23.04 -26.14 -1.32
C GLY A 341 22.31 -26.78 -2.49
N LYS A 342 21.09 -27.26 -2.23
CA LYS A 342 20.25 -27.95 -3.22
C LYS A 342 18.78 -27.53 -3.09
N VAL A 343 18.09 -27.46 -4.22
CA VAL A 343 16.64 -27.31 -4.30
C VAL A 343 16.06 -28.52 -4.99
N LYS A 344 15.09 -29.17 -4.36
CA LYS A 344 14.40 -30.33 -4.90
C LYS A 344 12.94 -29.93 -5.14
N ILE A 345 12.51 -29.99 -6.40
CA ILE A 345 11.11 -29.75 -6.81
C ILE A 345 10.46 -31.12 -6.98
N GLY A 346 9.22 -31.28 -6.53
CA GLY A 346 8.47 -32.52 -6.65
C GLY A 346 8.17 -32.87 -8.12
N GLU A 347 8.16 -34.15 -8.48
CA GLU A 347 8.02 -34.61 -9.87
C GLU A 347 6.71 -34.19 -10.57
N ARG A 348 5.61 -34.02 -9.82
CA ARG A 348 4.28 -33.63 -10.35
C ARG A 348 3.91 -32.20 -10.03
N VAL A 349 4.90 -31.31 -9.87
CA VAL A 349 4.67 -29.91 -9.54
C VAL A 349 4.56 -29.10 -10.83
N ASN A 350 3.36 -28.54 -11.06
CA ASN A 350 3.10 -27.59 -12.13
C ASN A 350 3.05 -26.18 -11.52
N VAL A 351 4.13 -25.41 -11.73
CA VAL A 351 4.28 -24.07 -11.18
C VAL A 351 3.68 -23.03 -12.11
N LYS A 352 2.83 -22.17 -11.60
CA LYS A 352 2.37 -20.98 -12.32
C LYS A 352 2.83 -19.73 -11.56
N TYR A 353 3.56 -18.89 -12.28
CA TYR A 353 4.01 -17.59 -11.78
C TYR A 353 3.17 -16.46 -12.37
N PHE A 354 2.64 -15.64 -11.49
CA PHE A 354 1.95 -14.40 -11.85
C PHE A 354 2.88 -13.24 -11.54
N ASP A 355 3.38 -12.63 -12.60
CA ASP A 355 4.13 -11.38 -12.54
C ASP A 355 3.21 -10.23 -12.95
N GLN A 356 3.40 -9.10 -12.32
CA GLN A 356 2.65 -7.87 -12.56
C GLN A 356 2.90 -7.26 -13.96
N ASN A 357 3.86 -7.80 -14.73
CA ASN A 357 4.17 -7.33 -16.08
C ASN A 357 2.95 -7.50 -17.01
N LYS A 358 2.23 -6.39 -17.20
CA LYS A 358 1.04 -6.27 -18.06
C LYS A 358 1.32 -6.56 -19.54
N GLU A 359 2.57 -6.80 -19.91
CA GLU A 359 3.05 -7.12 -21.27
C GLU A 359 2.56 -8.48 -21.81
N LEU A 360 2.05 -9.35 -20.95
CA LEU A 360 1.52 -10.67 -21.34
C LEU A 360 0.18 -10.60 -22.11
N ILE A 361 -0.44 -9.43 -22.20
CA ILE A 361 -1.70 -9.24 -22.93
C ILE A 361 -1.39 -8.53 -24.25
N LYS A 362 -1.59 -9.23 -25.37
CA LYS A 362 -1.47 -8.64 -26.70
C LYS A 362 -2.53 -7.55 -26.88
N SER A 363 -2.10 -6.33 -27.20
CA SER A 363 -2.98 -5.16 -27.36
C SER A 363 -4.03 -5.35 -28.46
N ASP A 364 -3.66 -6.05 -29.55
CA ASP A 364 -4.48 -6.26 -30.74
C ASP A 364 -5.44 -7.46 -30.62
N SER A 365 -5.44 -8.15 -29.47
CA SER A 365 -6.34 -9.27 -29.18
C SER A 365 -7.54 -8.78 -28.38
N THR A 366 -8.58 -9.63 -28.28
CA THR A 366 -9.73 -9.40 -27.40
C THR A 366 -9.59 -10.22 -26.12
N PRO A 367 -10.31 -9.89 -25.02
CA PRO A 367 -10.37 -10.73 -23.83
C PRO A 367 -10.76 -12.17 -24.15
N TRP A 368 -11.71 -12.37 -25.06
CA TRP A 368 -12.09 -13.69 -25.56
C TRP A 368 -10.89 -14.47 -26.12
N LYS A 369 -10.20 -13.88 -27.11
CA LYS A 369 -9.04 -14.52 -27.78
C LYS A 369 -7.82 -14.66 -26.87
N THR A 370 -7.75 -13.89 -25.77
CA THR A 370 -6.70 -14.02 -24.76
C THR A 370 -6.85 -15.29 -23.93
N LEU A 371 -8.09 -15.77 -23.75
CA LEU A 371 -8.39 -16.98 -22.98
C LEU A 371 -8.36 -18.24 -23.84
N ILE A 372 -8.80 -18.15 -25.08
CA ILE A 372 -8.87 -19.29 -26.03
C ILE A 372 -8.54 -18.81 -27.44
N ASP A 373 -7.69 -19.55 -28.12
CA ASP A 373 -7.32 -19.23 -29.51
C ASP A 373 -8.46 -19.59 -30.50
N ASP A 374 -9.11 -20.76 -30.31
CA ASP A 374 -10.19 -21.23 -31.14
C ASP A 374 -11.33 -21.84 -30.31
N GLY A 375 -12.59 -21.58 -30.73
CA GLY A 375 -13.79 -22.12 -30.12
C GLY A 375 -14.49 -21.16 -29.13
N ASP A 376 -15.55 -21.66 -28.49
CA ASP A 376 -16.46 -20.88 -27.62
C ASP A 376 -16.45 -21.35 -26.17
N HIS A 377 -15.70 -22.39 -25.84
CA HIS A 377 -15.71 -23.00 -24.51
C HIS A 377 -14.30 -23.13 -23.95
N VAL A 378 -14.17 -22.78 -22.70
CA VAL A 378 -12.95 -22.99 -21.88
C VAL A 378 -13.19 -24.17 -20.95
N GLU A 379 -12.15 -24.94 -20.70
CA GLU A 379 -12.18 -25.97 -19.68
C GLU A 379 -11.85 -25.33 -18.32
N PHE A 380 -12.84 -25.27 -17.46
CA PHE A 380 -12.71 -24.74 -16.12
C PHE A 380 -13.29 -25.74 -15.12
N LEU A 381 -12.45 -26.27 -14.23
CA LEU A 381 -12.85 -27.25 -13.22
C LEU A 381 -13.33 -28.59 -13.84
N GLY A 382 -12.70 -29.02 -14.92
CA GLY A 382 -13.13 -30.23 -15.63
C GLY A 382 -14.49 -30.10 -16.34
N LYS A 383 -15.07 -28.88 -16.37
CA LYS A 383 -16.33 -28.59 -17.07
C LYS A 383 -16.06 -27.64 -18.24
N LYS A 384 -16.67 -27.93 -19.38
CA LYS A 384 -16.68 -26.99 -20.51
C LYS A 384 -17.67 -25.86 -20.21
N ILE A 385 -17.17 -24.63 -20.10
CA ILE A 385 -17.96 -23.44 -19.85
C ILE A 385 -17.77 -22.47 -21.01
N HIS A 386 -18.85 -21.83 -21.44
CA HIS A 386 -18.78 -20.81 -22.49
C HIS A 386 -17.92 -19.60 -22.01
N VAL A 387 -17.03 -19.10 -22.89
CA VAL A 387 -16.04 -18.07 -22.59
C VAL A 387 -16.68 -16.81 -21.97
N LEU A 388 -17.83 -16.34 -22.51
CA LEU A 388 -18.53 -15.17 -21.93
C LEU A 388 -19.02 -15.42 -20.51
N SER A 389 -19.53 -16.63 -20.23
CA SER A 389 -19.96 -16.99 -18.86
C SER A 389 -18.79 -17.04 -17.90
N TYR A 390 -17.62 -17.46 -18.39
CA TYR A 390 -16.38 -17.43 -17.61
C TYR A 390 -15.89 -16.00 -17.38
N LEU A 391 -15.83 -15.15 -18.42
CA LEU A 391 -15.42 -13.75 -18.33
C LEU A 391 -16.34 -12.92 -17.42
N LYS A 392 -17.66 -13.23 -17.42
CA LYS A 392 -18.62 -12.60 -16.48
C LYS A 392 -18.24 -12.82 -15.01
N LYS A 393 -17.61 -13.96 -14.67
CA LYS A 393 -17.10 -14.22 -13.31
C LYS A 393 -15.98 -13.25 -12.91
N PHE A 394 -15.25 -12.72 -13.87
CA PHE A 394 -14.20 -11.72 -13.68
C PHE A 394 -14.68 -10.29 -13.99
N LEU A 395 -15.99 -10.05 -13.92
CA LEU A 395 -16.62 -8.73 -14.09
C LEU A 395 -16.44 -8.14 -15.51
N PHE A 396 -16.35 -8.98 -16.54
CA PHE A 396 -16.40 -8.53 -17.93
C PHE A 396 -17.82 -8.62 -18.49
N ASP A 397 -18.30 -7.51 -19.07
CA ASP A 397 -19.54 -7.48 -19.84
C ASP A 397 -19.31 -8.08 -21.24
N GLU A 398 -20.39 -8.51 -21.91
CA GLU A 398 -20.31 -9.07 -23.25
C GLU A 398 -19.64 -8.13 -24.26
N LYS A 399 -20.00 -6.83 -24.21
CA LYS A 399 -19.40 -5.82 -25.09
C LYS A 399 -17.89 -5.69 -24.88
N LYS A 400 -17.43 -5.65 -23.63
CA LYS A 400 -16.00 -5.55 -23.28
C LYS A 400 -15.23 -6.83 -23.62
N SER A 401 -15.88 -7.99 -23.53
CA SER A 401 -15.27 -9.28 -23.88
C SER A 401 -14.87 -9.39 -25.35
N LEU A 402 -15.50 -8.61 -26.23
CA LEU A 402 -15.28 -8.57 -27.67
C LEU A 402 -14.49 -7.35 -28.17
N GLN A 403 -14.21 -6.37 -27.30
CA GLN A 403 -13.39 -5.20 -27.62
C GLN A 403 -11.90 -5.51 -27.56
N ASN A 404 -11.06 -4.70 -28.21
CA ASN A 404 -9.61 -4.86 -28.16
C ASN A 404 -9.07 -4.61 -26.74
N ASN A 405 -8.06 -5.38 -26.36
CA ASN A 405 -7.39 -5.25 -25.06
C ASN A 405 -6.72 -3.89 -24.85
N SER A 406 -6.42 -3.15 -25.92
CA SER A 406 -5.92 -1.76 -25.84
C SER A 406 -6.90 -0.81 -25.13
N THR A 407 -8.22 -1.08 -25.23
CA THR A 407 -9.27 -0.25 -24.61
C THR A 407 -9.50 -0.56 -23.13
N LEU A 408 -8.88 -1.62 -22.60
CA LEU A 408 -9.02 -2.04 -21.22
C LEU A 408 -8.23 -1.14 -20.28
N SER A 409 -8.84 -0.76 -19.16
CA SER A 409 -8.16 -0.09 -18.05
C SER A 409 -7.11 -1.01 -17.39
N GLY A 410 -6.19 -0.43 -16.63
CA GLY A 410 -5.17 -1.21 -15.90
C GLY A 410 -5.77 -2.32 -15.04
N GLY A 411 -6.81 -2.03 -14.27
CA GLY A 411 -7.51 -3.02 -13.44
C GLY A 411 -8.23 -4.09 -14.24
N GLU A 412 -8.80 -3.76 -15.42
CA GLU A 412 -9.42 -4.74 -16.31
C GLU A 412 -8.37 -5.68 -16.93
N LYS A 413 -7.21 -5.16 -17.29
CA LYS A 413 -6.07 -5.99 -17.76
C LYS A 413 -5.64 -6.99 -16.70
N VAL A 414 -5.54 -6.56 -15.43
CA VAL A 414 -5.19 -7.48 -14.33
C VAL A 414 -6.29 -8.54 -14.13
N ARG A 415 -7.58 -8.16 -14.16
CA ARG A 415 -8.69 -9.14 -14.09
C ARG A 415 -8.63 -10.17 -15.21
N LEU A 416 -8.27 -9.76 -16.43
CA LEU A 416 -8.09 -10.66 -17.57
C LEU A 416 -6.91 -11.62 -17.35
N LEU A 417 -5.79 -11.12 -16.82
CA LEU A 417 -4.64 -11.95 -16.45
C LEU A 417 -5.00 -12.97 -15.37
N LEU A 418 -5.77 -12.55 -14.36
CA LEU A 418 -6.27 -13.46 -13.33
C LEU A 418 -7.22 -14.51 -13.92
N ALA A 419 -8.12 -14.12 -14.84
CA ALA A 419 -8.97 -15.06 -15.54
C ALA A 419 -8.15 -16.10 -16.31
N LYS A 420 -7.11 -15.66 -17.03
CA LYS A 420 -6.18 -16.58 -17.74
C LYS A 420 -5.38 -17.46 -16.78
N LEU A 421 -4.99 -16.92 -15.64
CA LEU A 421 -4.27 -17.65 -14.60
C LEU A 421 -5.09 -18.84 -14.09
N PHE A 422 -6.35 -18.60 -13.72
CA PHE A 422 -7.21 -19.62 -13.13
C PHE A 422 -7.81 -20.64 -14.12
N LEU A 423 -7.62 -20.48 -15.43
CA LEU A 423 -8.02 -21.47 -16.44
C LEU A 423 -7.11 -22.69 -16.47
N ASN A 424 -5.83 -22.52 -16.20
CA ASN A 424 -4.85 -23.60 -16.35
C ASN A 424 -4.81 -24.49 -15.10
N ASN A 425 -4.63 -25.80 -15.29
CA ASN A 425 -4.42 -26.75 -14.22
C ASN A 425 -2.99 -26.61 -13.67
N HIS A 426 -2.85 -25.95 -12.53
CA HIS A 426 -1.59 -25.83 -11.79
C HIS A 426 -1.84 -26.18 -10.33
N ASN A 427 -0.81 -26.68 -9.64
CA ASN A 427 -0.89 -27.09 -8.25
C ASN A 427 0.04 -26.29 -7.32
N PHE A 428 0.88 -25.42 -7.91
CA PHE A 428 1.70 -24.46 -7.18
C PHE A 428 1.59 -23.08 -7.84
N LEU A 429 0.92 -22.16 -7.14
CA LEU A 429 0.67 -20.80 -7.58
C LEU A 429 1.62 -19.85 -6.86
N ILE A 430 2.34 -19.04 -7.62
CA ILE A 430 3.22 -17.99 -7.11
C ILE A 430 2.69 -16.64 -7.58
N LEU A 431 2.40 -15.75 -6.64
CA LEU A 431 1.87 -14.42 -6.88
C LEU A 431 2.87 -13.36 -6.38
N ASP A 432 3.38 -12.54 -7.30
CA ASP A 432 4.31 -11.46 -6.97
C ASP A 432 3.58 -10.12 -7.04
N GLU A 433 3.36 -9.48 -5.87
CA GLU A 433 2.63 -8.24 -5.66
C GLU A 433 1.27 -8.19 -6.40
N PRO A 434 0.40 -9.21 -6.25
CA PRO A 434 -0.85 -9.31 -7.01
C PRO A 434 -1.87 -8.25 -6.62
N THR A 435 -1.68 -7.56 -5.51
CA THR A 435 -2.60 -6.55 -4.94
C THR A 435 -2.41 -5.16 -5.51
N ASN A 436 -1.26 -4.88 -6.14
CA ASN A 436 -0.97 -3.57 -6.70
C ASN A 436 -1.94 -3.21 -7.84
N ASP A 437 -2.34 -1.93 -7.91
CA ASP A 437 -3.27 -1.38 -8.92
C ASP A 437 -4.66 -2.06 -8.97
N LEU A 438 -5.01 -2.92 -8.00
CA LEU A 438 -6.33 -3.53 -7.92
C LEU A 438 -7.31 -2.66 -7.15
N ASP A 439 -8.52 -2.53 -7.67
CA ASP A 439 -9.62 -1.97 -6.91
C ASP A 439 -10.18 -2.99 -5.90
N PHE A 440 -10.96 -2.48 -4.97
CA PHE A 440 -11.53 -3.27 -3.89
C PHE A 440 -12.34 -4.49 -4.38
N GLU A 441 -13.11 -4.36 -5.47
CA GLU A 441 -13.90 -5.48 -6.01
C GLU A 441 -12.99 -6.58 -6.57
N THR A 442 -11.93 -6.19 -7.27
CA THR A 442 -10.94 -7.14 -7.82
C THR A 442 -10.11 -7.80 -6.71
N LEU A 443 -9.74 -7.03 -5.66
CA LEU A 443 -9.07 -7.59 -4.47
C LEU A 443 -9.94 -8.63 -3.77
N LYS A 444 -11.24 -8.36 -3.62
CA LYS A 444 -12.19 -9.32 -3.05
C LYS A 444 -12.28 -10.58 -3.89
N LEU A 445 -12.40 -10.47 -5.22
CA LEU A 445 -12.39 -11.60 -6.13
C LEU A 445 -11.10 -12.42 -6.04
N LEU A 446 -9.94 -11.77 -6.02
CA LEU A 446 -8.65 -12.43 -5.90
C LEU A 446 -8.58 -13.24 -4.59
N LYS A 447 -8.99 -12.61 -3.48
CA LYS A 447 -9.03 -13.24 -2.16
C LYS A 447 -9.95 -14.46 -2.12
N GLU A 448 -11.16 -14.36 -2.65
CA GLU A 448 -12.12 -15.47 -2.73
C GLU A 448 -11.56 -16.62 -3.57
N ASN A 449 -10.97 -16.31 -4.74
CA ASN A 449 -10.36 -17.32 -5.60
C ASN A 449 -9.17 -18.03 -4.91
N ILE A 450 -8.29 -17.29 -4.24
CA ILE A 450 -7.16 -17.89 -3.52
C ILE A 450 -7.67 -18.71 -2.33
N SER A 451 -8.69 -18.24 -1.60
CA SER A 451 -9.25 -18.98 -0.47
C SER A 451 -9.84 -20.33 -0.89
N ASN A 452 -10.43 -20.39 -2.07
CA ASN A 452 -11.05 -21.60 -2.63
C ASN A 452 -10.08 -22.45 -3.48
N TYR A 453 -8.82 -22.04 -3.62
CA TYR A 453 -7.83 -22.76 -4.41
C TYR A 453 -7.27 -23.96 -3.65
N ASP A 454 -7.37 -25.16 -4.20
CA ASP A 454 -6.94 -26.43 -3.57
C ASP A 454 -5.44 -26.76 -3.76
N GLY A 455 -4.64 -25.82 -4.28
CA GLY A 455 -3.19 -25.97 -4.46
C GLY A 455 -2.38 -25.21 -3.42
N THR A 456 -1.07 -25.32 -3.55
CA THR A 456 -0.11 -24.56 -2.74
C THR A 456 0.02 -23.15 -3.29
N VAL A 457 0.01 -22.15 -2.42
CA VAL A 457 0.09 -20.73 -2.78
C VAL A 457 1.29 -20.07 -2.09
N LEU A 458 2.08 -19.35 -2.87
CA LEU A 458 3.15 -18.49 -2.40
C LEU A 458 2.86 -17.05 -2.85
N VAL A 459 2.78 -16.13 -1.91
CA VAL A 459 2.41 -14.73 -2.18
C VAL A 459 3.48 -13.79 -1.67
N ILE A 460 3.97 -12.90 -2.53
CA ILE A 460 4.64 -11.67 -2.10
C ILE A 460 3.59 -10.57 -2.08
N SER A 461 3.38 -9.90 -0.97
CA SER A 461 2.53 -8.72 -0.90
C SER A 461 2.92 -7.81 0.25
N HIS A 462 2.67 -6.52 0.07
CA HIS A 462 2.77 -5.50 1.11
C HIS A 462 1.39 -5.14 1.70
N ASP A 463 0.31 -5.72 1.18
CA ASP A 463 -1.04 -5.56 1.70
C ASP A 463 -1.25 -6.48 2.91
N ARG A 464 -1.33 -5.87 4.10
CA ARG A 464 -1.49 -6.56 5.39
C ARG A 464 -2.83 -7.29 5.46
N TYR A 465 -3.91 -6.63 5.04
CA TYR A 465 -5.25 -7.20 5.06
C TYR A 465 -5.36 -8.41 4.14
N PHE A 466 -4.73 -8.36 2.97
CA PHE A 466 -4.69 -9.47 2.04
C PHE A 466 -3.91 -10.66 2.62
N LEU A 467 -2.72 -10.43 3.18
CA LEU A 467 -1.91 -11.46 3.82
C LEU A 467 -2.65 -12.14 4.98
N ASP A 468 -3.29 -11.37 5.88
CA ASP A 468 -3.99 -11.93 7.03
C ASP A 468 -5.12 -12.90 6.65
N HIS A 469 -5.71 -12.73 5.48
CA HIS A 469 -6.83 -13.56 5.04
C HIS A 469 -6.47 -14.66 4.05
N THR A 470 -5.24 -14.64 3.50
CA THR A 470 -4.86 -15.57 2.44
C THR A 470 -3.74 -16.52 2.84
N VAL A 471 -2.92 -16.18 3.83
CA VAL A 471 -1.77 -16.99 4.22
C VAL A 471 -1.82 -17.45 5.67
N ASN A 472 -1.20 -18.59 5.95
CA ASN A 472 -1.09 -19.18 7.29
C ASN A 472 0.36 -19.39 7.74
N LYS A 473 1.32 -19.08 6.87
CA LYS A 473 2.76 -19.13 7.14
C LYS A 473 3.43 -17.91 6.52
N LEU A 474 4.49 -17.41 7.14
CA LEU A 474 5.25 -16.27 6.64
C LEU A 474 6.73 -16.61 6.54
N LEU A 475 7.35 -16.19 5.44
CA LEU A 475 8.78 -16.11 5.24
C LEU A 475 9.18 -14.63 5.28
N VAL A 476 9.92 -14.26 6.30
CA VAL A 476 10.28 -12.88 6.60
C VAL A 476 11.73 -12.65 6.31
N PHE A 477 12.05 -11.78 5.35
CA PHE A 477 13.42 -11.37 5.08
C PHE A 477 13.89 -10.39 6.15
N GLU A 478 14.86 -10.82 6.96
CA GLU A 478 15.50 -10.01 7.98
C GLU A 478 16.76 -9.31 7.43
N ASN A 479 17.34 -8.39 8.22
CA ASN A 479 18.43 -7.53 7.79
C ASN A 479 19.74 -8.26 7.40
N ASP A 480 19.95 -9.47 7.93
CA ASP A 480 21.19 -10.23 7.73
C ASP A 480 21.10 -11.22 6.54
N ASN A 481 20.21 -10.96 5.58
CA ASN A 481 19.92 -11.84 4.46
C ASN A 481 19.48 -13.26 4.88
N GLN A 482 19.02 -13.38 6.13
CA GLN A 482 18.38 -14.56 6.67
C GLN A 482 16.87 -14.48 6.49
N ILE A 483 16.26 -15.64 6.31
CA ILE A 483 14.82 -15.75 6.13
C ILE A 483 14.23 -16.40 7.38
N PHE A 484 13.52 -15.60 8.17
CA PHE A 484 12.81 -16.07 9.35
C PHE A 484 11.49 -16.73 8.96
N GLN A 485 11.21 -17.88 9.58
CA GLN A 485 9.98 -18.65 9.34
C GLN A 485 9.01 -18.43 10.50
N HIS A 486 7.78 -18.03 10.18
CA HIS A 486 6.72 -17.86 11.16
C HIS A 486 5.50 -18.68 10.76
N GLU A 487 4.96 -19.48 11.68
CA GLU A 487 3.67 -20.13 11.54
C GLU A 487 2.60 -19.24 12.13
N GLY A 488 1.68 -18.79 11.28
CA GLY A 488 0.64 -17.82 11.61
C GLY A 488 0.47 -16.74 10.55
N ASN A 489 -0.46 -15.81 10.76
CA ASN A 489 -0.75 -14.71 9.86
C ASN A 489 0.13 -13.48 10.12
N PHE A 490 -0.02 -12.45 9.30
CA PHE A 490 0.78 -11.22 9.41
C PHE A 490 0.52 -10.48 10.74
N THR A 491 -0.74 -10.39 11.18
CA THR A 491 -1.11 -9.68 12.42
C THR A 491 -0.50 -10.36 13.65
N GLU A 492 -0.45 -11.68 13.69
CA GLU A 492 0.21 -12.44 14.77
C GLU A 492 1.72 -12.20 14.79
N TYR A 493 2.35 -12.28 13.62
CA TYR A 493 3.77 -11.94 13.47
C TYR A 493 4.06 -10.52 13.98
N PHE A 494 3.27 -9.55 13.51
CA PHE A 494 3.46 -8.13 13.85
C PHE A 494 3.30 -7.84 15.35
N LYS A 495 2.29 -8.44 16.00
CA LYS A 495 2.08 -8.30 17.44
C LYS A 495 3.25 -8.88 18.25
N LYS A 496 3.87 -9.96 17.78
CA LYS A 496 4.93 -10.66 18.49
C LYS A 496 6.32 -10.05 18.30
N TYR A 497 6.64 -9.60 17.09
CA TYR A 497 7.99 -9.20 16.71
C TYR A 497 8.10 -7.72 16.28
N GLY A 498 6.99 -7.05 15.96
CA GLY A 498 7.00 -5.71 15.37
C GLY A 498 7.64 -5.67 13.98
N LEU A 499 7.97 -4.46 13.53
CA LEU A 499 8.70 -4.25 12.26
C LEU A 499 10.22 -4.04 12.45
N SER A 500 10.73 -4.09 13.67
CA SER A 500 12.15 -3.81 13.98
C SER A 500 13.12 -4.72 13.22
N LYS A 501 12.71 -5.96 12.95
CA LYS A 501 13.51 -6.92 12.18
C LYS A 501 13.52 -6.69 10.66
N LEU A 502 12.56 -5.92 10.14
CA LEU A 502 12.44 -5.60 8.71
C LEU A 502 13.18 -4.32 8.32
N ILE A 503 13.59 -3.50 9.29
CA ILE A 503 14.24 -2.22 9.04
C ILE A 503 15.74 -2.47 8.94
N LYS A 504 16.33 -2.24 7.75
CA LYS A 504 17.80 -2.18 7.62
C LYS A 504 18.29 -1.00 8.46
N SER A 505 18.94 -1.27 9.58
CA SER A 505 19.71 -0.27 10.27
C SER A 505 20.91 0.08 9.39
N ASN A 506 20.83 1.21 8.66
CA ASN A 506 21.96 1.76 7.90
C ASN A 506 23.05 2.34 8.83
N THR A 507 23.34 1.68 9.93
CA THR A 507 24.58 1.90 10.68
C THR A 507 25.64 1.02 10.07
N LYS A 508 26.23 1.44 8.93
CA LYS A 508 27.53 0.93 8.51
C LYS A 508 28.53 1.28 9.59
N ASN A 509 28.95 0.24 10.29
CA ASN A 509 30.00 0.15 11.27
C ASN A 509 31.20 1.05 11.00
N ILE A 510 31.47 1.93 11.95
CA ILE A 510 32.81 2.35 12.27
C ILE A 510 33.33 1.31 13.29
N ASN A 511 34.25 0.48 12.82
CA ASN A 511 35.17 -0.41 13.56
C ASN A 511 34.60 -1.29 14.69
N SER A 512 34.32 -2.54 14.36
CA SER A 512 34.23 -3.63 15.32
C SER A 512 35.60 -4.16 15.69
N ASN A 513 36.13 -3.75 16.83
CA ASN A 513 37.08 -4.60 17.56
C ASN A 513 36.26 -5.60 18.40
N LYS A 514 36.48 -6.88 18.09
CA LYS A 514 35.86 -8.03 18.73
C LYS A 514 36.15 -8.04 20.24
N VAL A 515 35.08 -7.97 21.02
CA VAL A 515 35.08 -8.58 22.36
C VAL A 515 33.83 -9.45 22.43
N SER A 516 34.06 -10.76 22.46
CA SER A 516 33.05 -11.77 22.61
C SER A 516 32.47 -11.73 24.04
N ILE A 517 31.24 -11.27 24.19
CA ILE A 517 30.49 -11.48 25.44
C ILE A 517 29.33 -12.44 25.12
N LYS A 518 29.43 -13.62 25.72
CA LYS A 518 28.37 -14.62 25.77
C LYS A 518 27.17 -14.04 26.54
N THR A 519 26.10 -13.72 25.87
CA THR A 519 24.83 -13.37 26.53
C THR A 519 23.95 -14.61 26.69
N HIS A 520 23.86 -15.09 27.90
CA HIS A 520 22.81 -16.01 28.34
C HIS A 520 21.47 -15.27 28.37
N ILE A 521 20.55 -15.71 27.54
CA ILE A 521 19.15 -15.29 27.60
C ILE A 521 18.53 -15.90 28.85
N LYS A 522 18.02 -15.07 29.76
CA LYS A 522 17.11 -15.47 30.85
C LYS A 522 15.74 -14.82 30.66
N PRO A 523 14.66 -15.53 30.97
CA PRO A 523 13.31 -15.10 30.66
C PRO A 523 12.67 -14.29 31.79
N ILE A 524 11.63 -13.55 31.45
CA ILE A 524 10.53 -13.04 32.30
C ILE A 524 10.92 -11.90 33.26
N LYS A 525 10.45 -10.68 32.91
CA LYS A 525 10.38 -9.55 33.86
C LYS A 525 9.52 -9.91 35.07
N ILE A 526 10.19 -10.19 36.16
CA ILE A 526 9.60 -10.12 37.49
C ILE A 526 9.48 -8.63 37.79
N LEU A 527 8.27 -8.13 38.00
CA LEU A 527 7.99 -6.78 38.46
C LEU A 527 8.77 -6.51 39.76
N LYS A 528 9.80 -5.68 39.68
CA LYS A 528 10.56 -5.24 40.85
C LYS A 528 9.68 -4.34 41.70
N LYS A 529 9.48 -4.69 42.95
CA LYS A 529 8.73 -3.87 43.93
C LYS A 529 9.49 -2.67 44.47
N LYS A 530 10.79 -2.50 44.22
CA LYS A 530 11.63 -1.38 44.66
C LYS A 530 12.82 -1.21 43.72
N LEU A 531 13.27 0.03 43.54
CA LEU A 531 14.53 0.37 42.86
C LEU A 531 15.74 -0.23 43.62
N THR A 532 16.74 -0.71 42.86
CA THR A 532 18.01 -1.16 43.44
C THR A 532 18.79 0.03 43.99
N PHE A 533 19.71 -0.23 44.92
CA PHE A 533 20.57 0.83 45.52
C PHE A 533 21.34 1.62 44.44
N LYS A 534 21.81 0.95 43.39
CA LYS A 534 22.52 1.58 42.28
C LYS A 534 21.60 2.46 41.43
N GLU A 535 20.37 2.04 41.17
CA GLU A 535 19.36 2.81 40.43
C GLU A 535 18.95 4.09 41.21
N ASN A 536 18.76 3.98 42.54
CA ASN A 536 18.50 5.12 43.40
C ASN A 536 19.68 6.10 43.51
N TYR A 537 20.91 5.60 43.51
CA TYR A 537 22.10 6.44 43.47
C TYR A 537 22.23 7.20 42.16
N ASN A 538 22.06 6.50 41.01
CA ASN A 538 22.11 7.14 39.70
C ASN A 538 21.02 8.19 39.52
N LEU A 539 19.81 7.96 40.01
CA LEU A 539 18.69 8.90 39.93
C LEU A 539 18.99 10.24 40.66
N LYS A 540 19.82 10.21 41.71
CA LYS A 540 20.27 11.41 42.42
C LYS A 540 21.55 12.01 41.82
N ALA A 541 22.44 11.21 41.26
CA ALA A 541 23.75 11.65 40.77
C ALA A 541 23.73 12.14 39.30
N LEU A 542 22.80 11.63 38.48
CA LEU A 542 22.70 12.02 37.07
C LEU A 542 22.35 13.48 36.83
N PRO A 543 21.40 14.12 37.57
CA PRO A 543 21.14 15.55 37.42
C PRO A 543 22.38 16.43 37.66
N ASP A 544 23.14 16.16 38.72
CA ASP A 544 24.38 16.89 39.05
C ASP A 544 25.45 16.68 37.96
N LYS A 545 25.46 15.50 37.32
CA LYS A 545 26.39 15.19 36.22
C LYS A 545 26.00 15.95 34.96
N ILE A 546 24.71 16.02 34.65
CA ILE A 546 24.18 16.76 33.48
C ILE A 546 24.49 18.24 33.64
N GLU A 547 24.24 18.85 34.81
CA GLU A 547 24.55 20.26 35.09
C GLU A 547 26.04 20.59 34.91
N LYS A 548 26.92 19.70 35.36
CA LYS A 548 28.37 19.88 35.18
C LYS A 548 28.79 19.79 33.71
N LEU A 549 28.17 18.92 32.93
CA LEU A 549 28.42 18.79 31.49
C LEU A 549 27.87 20.01 30.72
N GLU A 550 26.72 20.55 31.10
CA GLU A 550 26.17 21.78 30.52
C GLU A 550 27.04 23.01 30.78
N ILE A 551 27.60 23.12 31.99
CA ILE A 551 28.57 24.18 32.31
C ILE A 551 29.83 24.07 31.47
N LYS A 552 30.34 22.83 31.24
CA LYS A 552 31.47 22.60 30.33
C LYS A 552 31.12 22.95 28.90
N LEU A 553 29.93 22.58 28.43
CA LEU A 553 29.43 22.87 27.09
C LEU A 553 29.40 24.39 26.83
N LYS A 554 28.81 25.15 27.76
CA LYS A 554 28.78 26.63 27.68
C LYS A 554 30.18 27.23 27.60
N LYS A 555 31.15 26.71 28.36
CA LYS A 555 32.53 27.21 28.30
C LYS A 555 33.18 26.91 26.94
N SER A 556 32.95 25.75 26.39
CA SER A 556 33.49 25.40 25.05
C SER A 556 32.79 26.16 23.92
N GLU A 557 31.48 26.46 24.07
CA GLU A 557 30.74 27.29 23.13
C GLU A 557 31.19 28.77 23.17
N THR A 558 31.47 29.32 24.33
CA THR A 558 32.02 30.72 24.46
C THR A 558 33.41 30.85 23.83
N ILE A 559 34.20 29.76 23.79
CA ILE A 559 35.49 29.75 23.10
C ILE A 559 35.29 29.77 21.57
N LEU A 560 34.28 29.09 21.06
CA LEU A 560 33.95 29.07 19.64
C LEU A 560 33.30 30.37 19.11
N ASP A 561 32.59 31.11 19.96
CA ASP A 561 31.98 32.40 19.59
C ASP A 561 33.02 33.51 19.30
N ASN A 562 34.30 33.25 19.55
CA ASN A 562 35.37 34.17 19.19
C ASN A 562 35.76 34.00 17.70
N ASN A 563 35.22 34.83 16.83
CA ASN A 563 35.40 34.79 15.38
C ASN A 563 36.87 34.82 14.89
N GLU A 564 37.80 35.29 15.73
CA GLU A 564 39.22 35.33 15.41
C GLU A 564 39.92 33.95 15.50
N LEU A 565 39.38 33.01 16.28
CA LEU A 565 39.95 31.66 16.47
C LEU A 565 39.93 30.84 15.17
N TYR A 566 38.92 30.99 14.35
CA TYR A 566 38.83 30.28 13.06
C TYR A 566 39.92 30.66 12.06
N TYR A 567 40.36 31.95 12.09
CA TYR A 567 41.36 32.47 11.17
C TYR A 567 42.80 32.29 11.70
N ASN A 568 42.99 32.30 13.03
CA ASN A 568 44.32 32.29 13.65
C ASN A 568 44.80 30.91 14.09
N ASP A 569 43.90 29.98 14.49
CA ASP A 569 44.28 28.63 14.93
C ASP A 569 43.18 27.60 14.64
N LYS A 570 43.19 27.12 13.41
CA LYS A 570 42.24 26.11 12.90
C LYS A 570 42.32 24.78 13.68
N ILE A 571 43.48 24.44 14.25
CA ILE A 571 43.67 23.16 14.96
C ILE A 571 42.96 23.18 16.30
N THR A 572 43.00 24.27 17.01
CA THR A 572 42.28 24.45 18.28
C THR A 572 40.78 24.61 18.04
N PHE A 573 40.35 25.21 16.94
CA PHE A 573 38.93 25.29 16.54
C PHE A 573 38.37 23.91 16.30
N ASP A 574 39.02 23.07 15.50
CA ASP A 574 38.57 21.69 15.19
C ASP A 574 38.56 20.80 16.45
N LYS A 575 39.52 20.96 17.34
CA LYS A 575 39.54 20.23 18.64
C LYS A 575 38.37 20.62 19.55
N THR A 576 38.08 21.91 19.69
CA THR A 576 36.94 22.36 20.50
C THR A 576 35.62 21.94 19.92
N LEU A 577 35.49 21.86 18.61
CA LEU A 577 34.30 21.37 17.91
C LEU A 577 34.03 19.87 18.15
N VAL A 578 35.11 19.06 18.14
CA VAL A 578 35.04 17.64 18.51
C VAL A 578 34.70 17.47 20.00
N GLU A 579 35.24 18.31 20.87
CA GLU A 579 34.95 18.29 22.31
C GLU A 579 33.48 18.64 22.61
N ILE A 580 32.91 19.63 21.94
CA ILE A 580 31.48 20.00 22.04
C ILE A 580 30.59 18.86 21.56
N THR A 581 30.93 18.22 20.45
CA THR A 581 30.14 17.07 19.94
C THR A 581 30.16 15.88 20.91
N ASN A 582 31.29 15.63 21.57
CA ASN A 582 31.40 14.58 22.58
C ASN A 582 30.60 14.93 23.85
N ILE A 583 30.70 16.17 24.35
CA ILE A 583 29.93 16.62 25.52
C ILE A 583 28.42 16.56 25.26
N LYS A 584 27.95 16.99 24.08
CA LYS A 584 26.52 16.90 23.70
C LYS A 584 26.04 15.45 23.68
N LYS A 585 26.88 14.54 23.23
CA LYS A 585 26.58 13.10 23.22
C LYS A 585 26.52 12.51 24.63
N GLU A 586 27.42 12.92 25.53
CA GLU A 586 27.40 12.48 26.92
C GLU A 586 26.18 13.02 27.69
N ILE A 587 25.74 14.25 27.41
CA ILE A 587 24.51 14.84 27.98
C ILE A 587 23.30 14.01 27.53
N SER A 588 23.14 13.76 26.22
CA SER A 588 22.03 12.98 25.70
C SER A 588 21.94 11.57 26.32
N LEU A 589 23.06 10.88 26.48
CA LEU A 589 23.11 9.56 27.12
C LEU A 589 22.72 9.62 28.61
N ALA A 590 23.11 10.67 29.32
CA ALA A 590 22.77 10.83 30.71
C ALA A 590 21.30 11.22 30.92
N GLU A 591 20.73 12.01 30.00
CA GLU A 591 19.30 12.37 30.00
C GLU A 591 18.41 11.14 29.70
N ASP A 592 18.80 10.29 28.72
CA ASP A 592 18.09 9.05 28.41
C ASP A 592 18.11 8.07 29.61
N GLU A 593 19.27 7.92 30.27
CA GLU A 593 19.37 7.07 31.47
C GLU A 593 18.55 7.62 32.65
N LEU A 594 18.48 8.92 32.81
CA LEU A 594 17.66 9.58 33.84
C LEU A 594 16.17 9.37 33.57
N LEU A 595 15.75 9.52 32.31
CA LEU A 595 14.35 9.32 31.90
C LEU A 595 13.90 7.88 32.14
N ASP A 596 14.72 6.90 31.78
CA ASP A 596 14.44 5.48 32.00
C ASP A 596 14.27 5.15 33.50
N LEU A 597 15.11 5.75 34.35
CA LEU A 597 15.01 5.58 35.80
C LEU A 597 13.78 6.27 36.41
N GLN A 598 13.38 7.42 35.87
CA GLN A 598 12.14 8.11 36.27
C GLN A 598 10.89 7.31 35.88
N ILE A 599 10.86 6.75 34.68
CA ILE A 599 9.75 5.88 34.23
C ILE A 599 9.64 4.65 35.15
N LEU A 600 10.78 4.00 35.44
CA LEU A 600 10.81 2.85 36.38
C LEU A 600 10.31 3.22 37.79
N GLN A 601 10.66 4.41 38.27
CA GLN A 601 10.19 4.92 39.58
C GLN A 601 8.67 5.15 39.56
N ASP A 602 8.15 5.75 38.51
CA ASP A 602 6.71 5.99 38.34
C ASP A 602 5.91 4.69 38.18
N GLU A 603 6.45 3.69 37.48
CA GLU A 603 5.85 2.35 37.41
C GLU A 603 5.79 1.66 38.79
N ILE A 604 6.82 1.79 39.60
CA ILE A 604 6.87 1.25 40.97
C ILE A 604 5.89 1.98 41.91
N ASN A 605 5.76 3.32 41.75
CA ASN A 605 4.84 4.12 42.57
C ASN A 605 3.35 3.90 42.21
N LYS A 606 3.04 3.36 41.05
CA LYS A 606 1.68 3.02 40.60
C LYS A 606 1.23 1.63 41.00
N ILE A 607 2.13 0.81 41.57
CA ILE A 607 1.86 -0.54 42.10
C ILE A 607 1.76 -0.47 43.64
#